data_8886fb4649a34bcacaeac91084d4ddd5
#
_entry.id   8886fb4649a34bcacaeac91084d4ddd5
#
_cell.length_a   1.000
_cell.length_b   1.000
_cell.length_c   1.000
_cell.angle_alpha   90.00
_cell.angle_beta   90.00
_cell.angle_gamma   90.00
#
_symmetry.space_group_name_H-M   'P 1'
#
loop_
_entity.id
_entity.type
_entity.pdbx_description
1 polymer ?
#
loop_
_entity_poly.entity_id
_entity_poly.type
_entity_poly.pdbx_seq_one_letter_code
_entity_poly.pdbx_strand_id
1 'polypeptide(L)'
;CDQGWQGIEYKLNTVGSSRGDYPFVTVTLGLGTSMFEKMISISLLEVHKNGQGKKGHKKPVLFPKIVFLYDKAIHGEGGIAEDVFEAGLDCSSKTMYPDWLSMSGEGYIAEMYKKYKRVISPMGCRAFLSPWYERGGMEPADENDKPVFVGRFNIGAVSLHLPMILAKSRSENRDFHEVLDFYLEMIRDLHKRTYDYLGEMRASTNPLAYCEGGFYGGHLKPSDKIRPLLKPMTASFGITALNELQELYNGKSLVEDGQFALDTLKYI
;
A
#
# COMPACT_ATOMS: atom_id res chain seq x y z
N CYS A 1 25.35 8.64 -5.48
CA CYS A 1 24.01 8.07 -5.16
C CYS A 1 24.12 6.76 -4.40
N ASP A 2 24.92 5.79 -4.84
CA ASP A 2 24.99 4.43 -4.30
C ASP A 2 25.31 4.39 -2.81
N GLN A 3 26.32 5.13 -2.34
CA GLN A 3 26.63 5.20 -0.91
C GLN A 3 25.47 5.77 -0.09
N GLY A 4 24.73 6.72 -0.62
CA GLY A 4 23.54 7.26 0.03
C GLY A 4 22.47 6.20 0.19
N TRP A 5 22.13 5.48 -0.88
CA TRP A 5 21.17 4.38 -0.83
C TRP A 5 21.62 3.22 0.05
N GLN A 6 22.90 2.83 -0.02
CA GLN A 6 23.46 1.82 0.89
C GLN A 6 23.31 2.22 2.35
N GLY A 7 23.56 3.49 2.69
CA GLY A 7 23.37 4.01 4.04
C GLY A 7 21.92 4.00 4.51
N ILE A 8 20.99 4.36 3.62
CA ILE A 8 19.54 4.33 3.90
C ILE A 8 19.07 2.90 4.11
N GLU A 9 19.37 1.99 3.18
CA GLU A 9 19.00 0.58 3.31
C GLU A 9 19.59 -0.06 4.56
N TYR A 10 20.85 0.20 4.85
CA TYR A 10 21.49 -0.29 6.08
C TYR A 10 20.72 0.14 7.32
N LYS A 11 20.39 1.41 7.44
CA LYS A 11 19.63 1.92 8.58
C LYS A 11 18.23 1.34 8.67
N LEU A 12 17.52 1.25 7.56
CA LEU A 12 16.14 0.71 7.53
C LEU A 12 16.08 -0.78 7.92
N ASN A 13 17.17 -1.53 7.74
CA ASN A 13 17.24 -2.96 8.04
C ASN A 13 17.98 -3.29 9.34
N THR A 14 18.58 -2.32 10.01
CA THR A 14 19.40 -2.55 11.23
C THR A 14 18.97 -1.73 12.43
N VAL A 15 18.25 -0.62 12.23
CA VAL A 15 17.82 0.27 13.31
C VAL A 15 16.33 0.07 13.56
N GLY A 16 16.02 -0.69 14.59
CA GLY A 16 14.64 -0.90 15.03
C GLY A 16 14.06 0.34 15.73
N SER A 17 12.73 0.40 15.81
CA SER A 17 12.01 1.38 16.61
C SER A 17 12.18 1.08 18.12
N SER A 18 11.71 2.00 18.98
CA SER A 18 11.64 1.77 20.42
C SER A 18 10.76 0.57 20.83
N ARG A 19 9.92 0.08 19.92
CA ARG A 19 9.08 -1.10 20.11
C ARG A 19 9.71 -2.39 19.60
N GLY A 20 10.92 -2.33 19.02
CA GLY A 20 11.63 -3.48 18.49
C GLY A 20 11.24 -3.89 17.07
N ASP A 21 10.38 -3.16 16.40
CA ASP A 21 10.01 -3.36 15.00
C ASP A 21 10.84 -2.46 14.05
N TYR A 22 10.89 -2.83 12.78
CA TYR A 22 11.51 -2.00 11.74
C TYR A 22 10.43 -1.14 11.06
N PRO A 23 10.78 0.10 10.63
CA PRO A 23 9.83 0.95 9.93
C PRO A 23 9.48 0.36 8.56
N PHE A 24 8.19 0.25 8.25
CA PHE A 24 7.72 -0.08 6.92
C PHE A 24 7.80 1.16 6.02
N VAL A 25 8.90 1.28 5.31
CA VAL A 25 9.16 2.39 4.39
C VAL A 25 8.98 1.92 2.95
N THR A 26 8.25 2.69 2.17
CA THR A 26 8.08 2.49 0.73
C THR A 26 8.74 3.64 -0.02
N VAL A 27 9.51 3.32 -1.04
CA VAL A 27 10.03 4.27 -2.04
C VAL A 27 9.35 3.98 -3.35
N THR A 28 8.73 5.01 -3.93
CA THR A 28 8.07 4.92 -5.23
C THR A 28 8.91 5.64 -6.27
N LEU A 29 9.17 5.00 -7.39
CA LEU A 29 10.00 5.50 -8.49
C LEU A 29 9.40 5.12 -9.86
N GLY A 30 10.04 5.55 -10.94
CA GLY A 30 9.73 5.16 -12.31
C GLY A 30 9.33 6.33 -13.22
N LEU A 31 8.52 7.29 -12.75
CA LEU A 31 7.99 8.35 -13.60
C LEU A 31 8.97 9.53 -13.86
N GLY A 32 10.11 9.56 -13.18
CA GLY A 32 11.13 10.58 -13.39
C GLY A 32 11.88 10.37 -14.71
N THR A 33 11.94 11.42 -15.54
CA THR A 33 12.54 11.37 -16.88
C THR A 33 13.80 12.22 -17.03
N SER A 34 14.09 13.10 -16.07
CA SER A 34 15.34 13.86 -16.07
C SER A 34 16.54 12.95 -15.77
N MET A 35 17.71 13.36 -16.21
CA MET A 35 18.95 12.60 -15.97
C MET A 35 19.17 12.29 -14.47
N PHE A 36 18.89 13.24 -13.58
CA PHE A 36 19.07 13.05 -12.14
C PHE A 36 18.04 12.08 -11.54
N GLU A 37 16.77 12.15 -11.93
CA GLU A 37 15.71 11.25 -11.48
C GLU A 37 15.99 9.81 -11.92
N LYS A 38 16.38 9.63 -13.17
CA LYS A 38 16.78 8.32 -13.71
C LYS A 38 17.99 7.77 -12.96
N MET A 39 19.03 8.58 -12.78
CA MET A 39 20.24 8.18 -12.03
C MET A 39 19.91 7.76 -10.59
N ILE A 40 19.05 8.49 -9.89
CA ILE A 40 18.63 8.17 -8.52
C ILE A 40 17.85 6.85 -8.49
N SER A 41 16.95 6.65 -9.45
CA SER A 41 16.14 5.44 -9.57
C SER A 41 16.99 4.20 -9.88
N ILE A 42 17.87 4.29 -10.87
CA ILE A 42 18.77 3.20 -11.25
C ILE A 42 19.71 2.86 -10.08
N SER A 43 20.27 3.87 -9.41
CA SER A 43 21.15 3.67 -8.26
C SER A 43 20.45 2.92 -7.11
N LEU A 44 19.20 3.25 -6.79
CA LEU A 44 18.42 2.50 -5.79
C LEU A 44 18.23 1.05 -6.21
N LEU A 45 17.78 0.82 -7.44
CA LEU A 45 17.53 -0.53 -7.96
C LEU A 45 18.81 -1.39 -7.96
N GLU A 46 19.94 -0.82 -8.37
CA GLU A 46 21.24 -1.48 -8.35
C GLU A 46 21.72 -1.80 -6.92
N VAL A 47 21.58 -0.88 -5.99
CA VAL A 47 21.96 -1.09 -4.59
C VAL A 47 21.09 -2.17 -3.95
N HIS A 48 19.78 -2.12 -4.18
CA HIS A 48 18.82 -3.10 -3.66
C HIS A 48 19.09 -4.51 -4.23
N LYS A 49 19.30 -4.60 -5.53
CA LYS A 49 19.67 -5.84 -6.24
C LYS A 49 20.92 -6.50 -5.64
N ASN A 50 21.90 -5.70 -5.29
CA ASN A 50 23.18 -6.17 -4.76
C ASN A 50 23.14 -6.53 -3.26
N GLY A 51 22.14 -6.07 -2.54
CA GLY A 51 22.00 -6.31 -1.09
C GLY A 51 23.06 -5.63 -0.24
N GLN A 52 23.00 -5.86 1.07
CA GLN A 52 23.87 -5.24 2.08
C GLN A 52 24.81 -6.24 2.73
N GLY A 53 26.01 -5.78 3.15
CA GLY A 53 27.01 -6.58 3.84
C GLY A 53 28.42 -6.42 3.28
N LYS A 54 29.34 -7.22 3.78
CA LYS A 54 30.73 -7.25 3.32
C LYS A 54 30.82 -7.83 1.91
N LYS A 55 31.85 -7.40 1.16
CA LYS A 55 32.14 -7.96 -0.17
C LYS A 55 32.24 -9.49 -0.10
N GLY A 56 31.51 -10.19 -0.96
CA GLY A 56 31.41 -11.66 -0.98
C GLY A 56 30.40 -12.27 0.01
N HIS A 57 29.81 -11.47 0.91
CA HIS A 57 28.83 -11.91 1.92
C HIS A 57 27.62 -10.99 2.01
N LYS A 58 27.21 -10.43 0.89
CA LYS A 58 26.02 -9.58 0.84
C LYS A 58 24.76 -10.43 1.02
N LYS A 59 23.77 -9.85 1.71
CA LYS A 59 22.46 -10.44 1.96
C LYS A 59 21.37 -9.54 1.37
N PRO A 60 20.27 -10.12 0.87
CA PRO A 60 19.10 -9.36 0.49
C PRO A 60 18.57 -8.51 1.66
N VAL A 61 18.00 -7.36 1.34
CA VAL A 61 17.37 -6.46 2.32
C VAL A 61 15.87 -6.46 2.15
N LEU A 62 15.14 -6.15 3.23
CA LEU A 62 13.68 -6.12 3.23
C LEU A 62 13.14 -4.71 2.94
N PHE A 63 13.86 -3.69 3.36
CA PHE A 63 13.44 -2.29 3.27
C PHE A 63 14.49 -1.42 2.55
N PRO A 64 14.03 -0.40 1.82
CA PRO A 64 12.63 0.00 1.61
C PRO A 64 11.88 -1.02 0.73
N LYS A 65 10.56 -1.04 0.86
CA LYS A 65 9.70 -1.60 -0.19
C LYS A 65 9.82 -0.70 -1.41
N ILE A 66 10.02 -1.25 -2.60
CA ILE A 66 10.17 -0.47 -3.81
C ILE A 66 8.94 -0.68 -4.69
N VAL A 67 8.31 0.42 -5.12
CA VAL A 67 7.20 0.41 -6.08
C VAL A 67 7.64 1.10 -7.36
N PHE A 68 7.55 0.40 -8.47
CA PHE A 68 7.84 0.93 -9.80
C PHE A 68 6.53 1.32 -10.50
N LEU A 69 6.41 2.59 -10.83
CA LEU A 69 5.29 3.13 -11.60
C LEU A 69 5.60 2.98 -13.09
N TYR A 70 4.98 1.99 -13.73
CA TYR A 70 5.19 1.72 -15.14
C TYR A 70 4.22 2.54 -16.01
N ASP A 71 4.77 3.35 -16.91
CA ASP A 71 4.01 4.01 -17.97
C ASP A 71 4.60 3.62 -19.32
N LYS A 72 3.78 2.98 -20.18
CA LYS A 72 4.20 2.50 -21.50
C LYS A 72 4.80 3.61 -22.37
N ALA A 73 4.34 4.85 -22.20
CA ALA A 73 4.82 5.98 -23.02
C ALA A 73 6.29 6.35 -22.73
N ILE A 74 6.80 6.08 -21.53
CA ILE A 74 8.17 6.45 -21.14
C ILE A 74 9.08 5.26 -20.89
N HIS A 75 8.52 4.07 -20.68
CA HIS A 75 9.27 2.85 -20.38
C HIS A 75 9.23 1.80 -21.49
N GLY A 76 8.36 1.99 -22.50
CA GLY A 76 8.29 1.08 -23.65
C GLY A 76 9.53 1.22 -24.55
N GLU A 77 9.61 0.38 -25.57
CA GLU A 77 10.72 0.36 -26.54
C GLU A 77 11.00 1.76 -27.10
N GLY A 78 12.25 2.22 -26.98
CA GLY A 78 12.68 3.58 -27.36
C GLY A 78 12.18 4.69 -26.41
N GLY A 79 11.57 4.37 -25.29
CA GLY A 79 11.08 5.35 -24.32
C GLY A 79 12.21 6.05 -23.55
N ILE A 80 11.96 7.29 -23.13
CA ILE A 80 12.96 8.15 -22.47
C ILE A 80 13.52 7.56 -21.15
N ALA A 81 12.79 6.65 -20.50
CA ALA A 81 13.18 5.98 -19.27
C ALA A 81 13.18 4.44 -19.40
N GLU A 82 13.38 3.91 -20.60
CA GLU A 82 13.54 2.49 -20.88
C GLU A 82 14.67 1.88 -20.03
N ASP A 83 15.80 2.58 -19.90
CA ASP A 83 16.94 2.20 -19.07
C ASP A 83 16.59 2.02 -17.59
N VAL A 84 15.68 2.83 -17.05
CA VAL A 84 15.17 2.69 -15.68
C VAL A 84 14.31 1.43 -15.57
N PHE A 85 13.49 1.14 -16.58
CA PHE A 85 12.68 -0.06 -16.64
C PHE A 85 13.52 -1.33 -16.71
N GLU A 86 14.55 -1.35 -17.54
CA GLU A 86 15.51 -2.47 -17.64
C GLU A 86 16.23 -2.71 -16.31
N ALA A 87 16.67 -1.64 -15.60
CA ALA A 87 17.24 -1.76 -14.26
C ALA A 87 16.23 -2.34 -13.26
N GLY A 88 14.97 -1.98 -13.37
CA GLY A 88 13.88 -2.55 -12.58
C GLY A 88 13.67 -4.04 -12.83
N LEU A 89 13.67 -4.47 -14.09
CA LEU A 89 13.58 -5.89 -14.47
C LEU A 89 14.76 -6.71 -13.95
N ASP A 90 15.97 -6.18 -14.10
CA ASP A 90 17.19 -6.85 -13.58
C ASP A 90 17.15 -6.96 -12.04
N CYS A 91 16.68 -5.92 -11.36
CA CYS A 91 16.44 -5.99 -9.91
C CYS A 91 15.42 -7.08 -9.57
N SER A 92 14.28 -7.11 -10.24
CA SER A 92 13.23 -8.13 -10.03
C SER A 92 13.72 -9.54 -10.26
N SER A 93 14.63 -9.75 -11.20
CA SER A 93 15.19 -11.07 -11.50
C SER A 93 15.99 -11.68 -10.34
N LYS A 94 16.45 -10.86 -9.40
CA LYS A 94 17.29 -11.30 -8.27
C LYS A 94 16.66 -11.11 -6.90
N THR A 95 15.65 -10.23 -6.82
CA THR A 95 15.10 -9.87 -5.50
C THR A 95 13.58 -9.91 -5.61
N MET A 96 12.68 -10.04 -5.62
CA MET A 96 11.22 -9.88 -5.74
C MET A 96 10.76 -8.42 -5.79
N TYR A 97 11.68 -7.44 -5.84
CA TYR A 97 11.38 -6.02 -5.98
C TYR A 97 11.96 -5.45 -7.27
N PRO A 98 11.36 -4.38 -7.79
CA PRO A 98 10.21 -3.61 -7.28
C PRO A 98 8.86 -4.31 -7.47
N ASP A 99 7.84 -3.92 -6.67
CA ASP A 99 6.44 -4.14 -6.98
C ASP A 99 6.04 -3.25 -8.17
N TRP A 100 5.32 -3.81 -9.14
CA TRP A 100 4.98 -3.12 -10.37
C TRP A 100 3.56 -2.57 -10.33
N LEU A 101 3.41 -1.27 -10.63
CA LEU A 101 2.12 -0.60 -10.73
C LEU A 101 1.97 0.06 -12.10
N SER A 102 1.02 -0.41 -12.90
CA SER A 102 0.78 0.12 -14.23
C SER A 102 0.01 1.45 -14.19
N MET A 103 0.61 2.49 -14.78
CA MET A 103 -0.03 3.79 -15.03
C MET A 103 -0.72 3.85 -16.40
N SER A 104 -0.46 2.85 -17.26
CA SER A 104 -1.04 2.75 -18.60
C SER A 104 -2.24 1.80 -18.68
N GLY A 105 -2.57 1.12 -17.57
CA GLY A 105 -3.68 0.18 -17.49
C GLY A 105 -5.05 0.84 -17.27
N GLU A 106 -6.03 0.00 -16.94
CA GLU A 106 -7.35 0.38 -16.49
C GLU A 106 -7.39 0.35 -14.96
N GLY A 107 -8.25 1.18 -14.37
CA GLY A 107 -8.43 1.26 -12.94
C GLY A 107 -8.17 2.67 -12.39
N TYR A 108 -8.67 2.92 -11.17
CA TYR A 108 -8.74 4.27 -10.65
C TYR A 108 -7.36 4.95 -10.50
N ILE A 109 -6.29 4.22 -10.19
CA ILE A 109 -4.93 4.80 -10.07
C ILE A 109 -4.44 5.31 -11.42
N ALA A 110 -4.62 4.53 -12.50
CA ALA A 110 -4.25 4.93 -13.85
C ALA A 110 -5.12 6.10 -14.36
N GLU A 111 -6.42 6.10 -14.04
CA GLU A 111 -7.33 7.20 -14.37
C GLU A 111 -6.95 8.49 -13.64
N MET A 112 -6.63 8.42 -12.34
CA MET A 112 -6.15 9.56 -11.57
C MET A 112 -4.84 10.12 -12.15
N TYR A 113 -3.92 9.24 -12.55
CA TYR A 113 -2.68 9.66 -13.20
C TYR A 113 -2.94 10.32 -14.56
N LYS A 114 -3.81 9.74 -15.40
CA LYS A 114 -4.20 10.34 -16.69
C LYS A 114 -4.77 11.74 -16.51
N LYS A 115 -5.67 11.92 -15.53
CA LYS A 115 -6.39 13.18 -15.30
C LYS A 115 -5.53 14.24 -14.62
N TYR A 116 -4.78 13.88 -13.57
CA TYR A 116 -4.11 14.84 -12.68
C TYR A 116 -2.58 14.83 -12.80
N LYS A 117 -2.01 13.88 -13.54
CA LYS A 117 -0.54 13.64 -13.60
C LYS A 117 0.11 13.47 -12.22
N ARG A 118 -0.65 12.92 -11.29
CA ARG A 118 -0.23 12.60 -9.91
C ARG A 118 -0.71 11.20 -9.54
N VAL A 119 -0.01 10.58 -8.62
CA VAL A 119 -0.25 9.19 -8.22
C VAL A 119 -0.58 9.12 -6.74
N ILE A 120 -1.56 8.28 -6.39
CA ILE A 120 -1.71 7.78 -5.02
C ILE A 120 -0.85 6.52 -4.93
N SER A 121 0.31 6.65 -4.29
CA SER A 121 1.24 5.54 -4.13
C SER A 121 0.72 4.55 -3.08
N PRO A 122 0.90 3.25 -3.28
CA PRO A 122 0.63 2.28 -2.23
C PRO A 122 1.56 2.49 -1.04
N MET A 123 1.06 2.19 0.16
CA MET A 123 1.81 2.27 1.41
C MET A 123 2.23 0.87 1.89
N GLY A 124 3.43 0.77 2.47
CA GLY A 124 3.93 -0.47 3.04
C GLY A 124 3.93 -1.61 2.04
N CYS A 125 2.95 -2.51 2.16
CA CYS A 125 2.87 -3.73 1.36
C CYS A 125 1.74 -3.73 0.32
N ARG A 126 1.43 -2.66 -0.38
CA ARG A 126 0.34 -2.57 -1.37
C ARG A 126 -1.00 -2.11 -0.78
N ALA A 127 -0.99 -1.42 0.37
CA ALA A 127 -2.19 -0.79 0.89
C ALA A 127 -2.48 0.50 0.11
N PHE A 128 -3.58 0.51 -0.63
CA PHE A 128 -4.05 1.70 -1.34
C PHE A 128 -5.06 2.45 -0.46
N LEU A 129 -4.94 3.79 -0.46
CA LEU A 129 -5.93 4.64 0.17
C LEU A 129 -7.15 4.79 -0.75
N SER A 130 -8.35 4.81 -0.17
CA SER A 130 -9.57 5.17 -0.89
C SER A 130 -9.43 6.56 -1.52
N PRO A 131 -10.13 6.88 -2.63
CA PRO A 131 -10.22 8.23 -3.15
C PRO A 131 -10.71 9.20 -2.06
N TRP A 132 -10.20 10.43 -2.08
CA TRP A 132 -10.67 11.50 -1.21
C TRP A 132 -10.46 12.85 -1.88
N TYR A 133 -11.48 13.68 -1.82
CA TYR A 133 -11.50 15.03 -2.39
C TYR A 133 -11.64 16.06 -1.28
N GLU A 134 -11.04 17.24 -1.48
CA GLU A 134 -10.96 18.27 -0.43
C GLU A 134 -12.33 18.71 0.09
N ARG A 135 -13.34 18.82 -0.79
CA ARG A 135 -14.69 19.30 -0.46
C ARG A 135 -15.72 18.17 -0.39
N GLY A 136 -15.72 17.29 -1.37
CA GLY A 136 -16.75 16.25 -1.51
C GLY A 136 -16.48 14.97 -0.72
N GLY A 137 -15.26 14.76 -0.26
CA GLY A 137 -14.90 13.53 0.44
C GLY A 137 -14.67 12.36 -0.51
N MET A 138 -15.42 11.27 -0.39
CA MET A 138 -15.26 10.07 -1.24
C MET A 138 -15.53 10.34 -2.71
N GLU A 139 -16.46 11.22 -3.01
CA GLU A 139 -16.82 11.66 -4.36
C GLU A 139 -16.53 13.15 -4.50
N PRO A 140 -16.14 13.64 -5.69
CA PRO A 140 -15.91 15.06 -5.90
C PRO A 140 -17.21 15.85 -5.76
N ALA A 141 -17.16 17.00 -5.10
CA ALA A 141 -18.32 17.90 -4.99
C ALA A 141 -18.71 18.52 -6.33
N ASP A 142 -17.73 18.78 -7.18
CA ASP A 142 -17.86 19.30 -8.55
C ASP A 142 -16.57 19.03 -9.36
N GLU A 143 -16.53 19.44 -10.61
CA GLU A 143 -15.41 19.26 -11.54
C GLU A 143 -14.10 19.91 -11.09
N ASN A 144 -14.19 20.91 -10.22
CA ASN A 144 -13.04 21.67 -9.69
C ASN A 144 -12.57 21.17 -8.33
N ASP A 145 -13.22 20.16 -7.76
CA ASP A 145 -12.82 19.57 -6.50
C ASP A 145 -11.50 18.79 -6.66
N LYS A 146 -10.57 19.01 -5.75
CA LYS A 146 -9.20 18.50 -5.87
C LYS A 146 -9.03 17.22 -5.08
N PRO A 147 -8.47 16.16 -5.71
CA PRO A 147 -8.12 14.94 -4.98
C PRO A 147 -6.91 15.16 -4.07
N VAL A 148 -6.93 14.52 -2.91
CA VAL A 148 -5.85 14.53 -1.92
C VAL A 148 -4.92 13.35 -2.17
N PHE A 149 -3.71 13.62 -2.62
CA PHE A 149 -2.72 12.60 -2.99
C PHE A 149 -1.74 12.25 -1.87
N VAL A 150 -1.51 13.13 -0.90
CA VAL A 150 -0.46 12.98 0.12
C VAL A 150 -0.97 13.33 1.52
N GLY A 151 -0.26 12.83 2.54
CA GLY A 151 -0.53 13.16 3.94
C GLY A 151 -1.65 12.34 4.58
N ARG A 152 -2.24 11.39 3.86
CA ARG A 152 -3.27 10.47 4.37
C ARG A 152 -2.63 9.18 4.86
N PHE A 153 -3.28 8.48 5.78
CA PHE A 153 -2.79 7.22 6.33
C PHE A 153 -3.91 6.19 6.55
N ASN A 154 -3.52 4.96 6.81
CA ASN A 154 -4.42 3.88 7.18
C ASN A 154 -4.48 3.78 8.71
N ILE A 155 -5.67 3.85 9.29
CA ILE A 155 -5.87 3.78 10.75
C ILE A 155 -5.81 2.37 11.32
N GLY A 156 -5.88 1.35 10.46
CA GLY A 156 -5.77 -0.04 10.87
C GLY A 156 -6.15 -1.00 9.74
N ALA A 157 -5.67 -2.23 9.85
CA ALA A 157 -6.00 -3.32 8.95
C ALA A 157 -6.38 -4.57 9.75
N VAL A 158 -7.45 -5.24 9.34
CA VAL A 158 -7.91 -6.52 9.90
C VAL A 158 -8.08 -7.50 8.76
N SER A 159 -7.55 -8.71 8.88
CA SER A 159 -7.64 -9.71 7.81
C SER A 159 -8.75 -10.73 8.07
N LEU A 160 -9.53 -10.98 7.01
CA LEU A 160 -10.45 -12.11 6.92
C LEU A 160 -9.69 -13.38 6.55
N HIS A 161 -9.80 -14.41 7.35
CA HIS A 161 -9.30 -15.73 7.04
C HIS A 161 -10.41 -16.58 6.41
N LEU A 162 -10.54 -16.52 5.09
CA LEU A 162 -11.67 -17.09 4.36
C LEU A 162 -11.86 -18.61 4.55
N PRO A 163 -10.81 -19.47 4.55
CA PRO A 163 -10.98 -20.89 4.83
C PRO A 163 -11.62 -21.17 6.20
N MET A 164 -11.27 -20.37 7.21
CA MET A 164 -11.85 -20.51 8.55
C MET A 164 -13.33 -20.15 8.57
N ILE A 165 -13.73 -19.14 7.79
CA ILE A 165 -15.15 -18.75 7.64
C ILE A 165 -15.92 -19.89 6.96
N LEU A 166 -15.40 -20.49 5.89
CA LEU A 166 -16.04 -21.63 5.24
C LEU A 166 -16.10 -22.86 6.16
N ALA A 167 -15.03 -23.18 6.87
CA ALA A 167 -15.01 -24.27 7.82
C ALA A 167 -16.05 -24.07 8.93
N LYS A 168 -16.20 -22.85 9.44
CA LYS A 168 -17.19 -22.49 10.44
C LYS A 168 -18.62 -22.62 9.89
N SER A 169 -18.89 -22.13 8.70
CA SER A 169 -20.16 -22.30 8.00
C SER A 169 -20.57 -23.78 7.95
N ARG A 170 -19.67 -24.66 7.55
CA ARG A 170 -19.90 -26.11 7.49
C ARG A 170 -20.12 -26.73 8.88
N SER A 171 -19.31 -26.38 9.87
CA SER A 171 -19.42 -26.95 11.21
C SER A 171 -20.70 -26.53 11.94
N GLU A 172 -21.21 -25.35 11.65
CA GLU A 172 -22.43 -24.80 12.25
C GLU A 172 -23.67 -25.04 11.36
N ASN A 173 -23.50 -25.67 10.20
CA ASN A 173 -24.56 -25.86 9.19
C ASN A 173 -25.29 -24.56 8.83
N ARG A 174 -24.52 -23.48 8.64
CA ARG A 174 -24.98 -22.14 8.27
C ARG A 174 -24.54 -21.79 6.86
N ASP A 175 -25.27 -20.88 6.20
CA ASP A 175 -24.87 -20.35 4.92
C ASP A 175 -23.51 -19.62 5.00
N PHE A 176 -22.67 -19.79 3.98
CA PHE A 176 -21.34 -19.20 3.94
C PHE A 176 -21.38 -17.66 3.96
N HIS A 177 -22.28 -17.05 3.18
CA HIS A 177 -22.41 -15.60 3.13
C HIS A 177 -22.94 -15.02 4.44
N GLU A 178 -23.83 -15.74 5.11
CA GLU A 178 -24.32 -15.34 6.44
C GLU A 178 -23.19 -15.27 7.48
N VAL A 179 -22.27 -16.27 7.45
CA VAL A 179 -21.09 -16.27 8.34
C VAL A 179 -20.08 -15.21 7.91
N LEU A 180 -19.90 -14.99 6.61
CA LEU A 180 -19.03 -13.95 6.07
C LEU A 180 -19.52 -12.57 6.49
N ASP A 181 -20.81 -12.26 6.32
CA ASP A 181 -21.42 -10.99 6.73
C ASP A 181 -21.23 -10.72 8.22
N PHE A 182 -21.38 -11.73 9.06
CA PHE A 182 -21.15 -11.59 10.50
C PHE A 182 -19.71 -11.08 10.78
N TYR A 183 -18.70 -11.62 10.10
CA TYR A 183 -17.31 -11.18 10.28
C TYR A 183 -17.02 -9.83 9.63
N LEU A 184 -17.62 -9.53 8.49
CA LEU A 184 -17.50 -8.19 7.86
C LEU A 184 -18.06 -7.09 8.77
N GLU A 185 -19.25 -7.33 9.38
CA GLU A 185 -19.84 -6.42 10.35
C GLU A 185 -18.98 -6.27 11.62
N MET A 186 -18.39 -7.36 12.10
CA MET A 186 -17.48 -7.32 13.25
C MET A 186 -16.23 -6.48 12.96
N ILE A 187 -15.65 -6.59 11.76
CA ILE A 187 -14.51 -5.76 11.32
C ILE A 187 -14.92 -4.30 11.24
N ARG A 188 -16.09 -4.01 10.65
CA ARG A 188 -16.62 -2.65 10.59
C ARG A 188 -16.76 -2.03 11.97
N ASP A 189 -17.31 -2.75 12.92
CA ASP A 189 -17.49 -2.27 14.29
C ASP A 189 -16.15 -2.10 15.01
N LEU A 190 -15.18 -2.97 14.76
CA LEU A 190 -13.83 -2.82 15.29
C LEU A 190 -13.15 -1.54 14.74
N HIS A 191 -13.28 -1.26 13.43
CA HIS A 191 -12.76 -0.04 12.85
C HIS A 191 -13.44 1.22 13.40
N LYS A 192 -14.76 1.20 13.63
CA LYS A 192 -15.48 2.30 14.28
C LYS A 192 -14.96 2.56 15.70
N ARG A 193 -14.79 1.51 16.51
CA ARG A 193 -14.22 1.63 17.86
C ARG A 193 -12.79 2.18 17.83
N THR A 194 -11.98 1.74 16.88
CA THR A 194 -10.62 2.24 16.67
C THR A 194 -10.65 3.72 16.31
N TYR A 195 -11.53 4.12 15.38
CA TYR A 195 -11.74 5.52 15.00
C TYR A 195 -12.15 6.38 16.21
N ASP A 196 -13.07 5.90 17.01
CA ASP A 196 -13.54 6.62 18.20
C ASP A 196 -12.41 6.76 19.24
N TYR A 197 -11.69 5.66 19.51
CA TYR A 197 -10.56 5.68 20.45
C TYR A 197 -9.46 6.64 20.00
N LEU A 198 -9.01 6.53 18.76
CA LEU A 198 -7.98 7.42 18.22
C LEU A 198 -8.46 8.89 18.18
N GLY A 199 -9.74 9.10 17.87
CA GLY A 199 -10.34 10.43 17.82
C GLY A 199 -10.31 11.21 19.13
N GLU A 200 -10.19 10.51 20.27
CA GLU A 200 -10.07 11.13 21.60
C GLU A 200 -8.62 11.52 21.96
N MET A 201 -7.63 11.06 21.19
CA MET A 201 -6.23 11.43 21.42
C MET A 201 -5.99 12.92 21.13
N ARG A 202 -5.06 13.52 21.86
CA ARG A 202 -4.67 14.91 21.64
C ARG A 202 -3.59 15.02 20.56
N ALA A 203 -3.58 16.12 19.83
CA ALA A 203 -2.59 16.38 18.78
C ALA A 203 -1.15 16.44 19.33
N SER A 204 -0.99 16.78 20.61
CA SER A 204 0.31 16.73 21.30
C SER A 204 0.96 15.33 21.38
N THR A 205 0.23 14.26 21.11
CA THR A 205 0.81 12.90 21.08
C THR A 205 1.77 12.68 19.92
N ASN A 206 1.58 13.38 18.80
CA ASN A 206 2.53 13.42 17.67
C ASN A 206 2.49 14.80 17.00
N PRO A 207 3.22 15.80 17.55
CA PRO A 207 3.16 17.17 17.06
C PRO A 207 3.55 17.31 15.59
N LEU A 208 4.59 16.58 15.13
CA LEU A 208 5.03 16.65 13.74
C LEU A 208 3.92 16.26 12.76
N ALA A 209 3.17 15.21 13.09
CA ALA A 209 2.09 14.71 12.24
C ALA A 209 0.82 15.58 12.33
N TYR A 210 0.44 16.00 13.53
CA TYR A 210 -0.88 16.56 13.80
C TYR A 210 -0.91 18.09 13.96
N CYS A 211 0.24 18.72 14.27
CA CYS A 211 0.31 20.16 14.45
C CYS A 211 1.14 20.86 13.36
N GLU A 212 2.21 20.22 12.87
CA GLU A 212 3.18 20.81 11.94
C GLU A 212 2.95 20.40 10.48
N GLY A 213 1.79 19.86 10.15
CA GLY A 213 1.40 19.54 8.77
C GLY A 213 1.97 18.23 8.20
N GLY A 214 2.50 17.34 9.03
CA GLY A 214 3.00 16.03 8.58
C GLY A 214 1.90 15.16 7.95
N PHE A 215 0.66 15.25 8.47
CA PHE A 215 -0.51 14.64 7.85
C PHE A 215 -1.45 15.67 7.24
N TYR A 216 -2.29 15.23 6.32
CA TYR A 216 -3.32 16.05 5.70
C TYR A 216 -4.27 16.62 6.79
N GLY A 217 -4.43 17.93 6.80
CA GLY A 217 -5.18 18.63 7.86
C GLY A 217 -4.45 18.76 9.19
N GLY A 218 -3.19 18.36 9.28
CA GLY A 218 -2.37 18.32 10.48
C GLY A 218 -1.87 19.69 10.97
N HIS A 219 -2.76 20.66 11.13
CA HIS A 219 -2.49 21.99 11.67
C HIS A 219 -3.33 22.27 12.92
N LEU A 220 -3.50 21.26 13.76
CA LEU A 220 -4.24 21.35 15.02
C LEU A 220 -3.40 21.99 16.11
N LYS A 221 -4.08 22.56 17.11
CA LYS A 221 -3.40 22.96 18.35
C LYS A 221 -3.04 21.71 19.17
N PRO A 222 -1.95 21.71 19.93
CA PRO A 222 -1.55 20.55 20.75
C PRO A 222 -2.63 20.01 21.70
N SER A 223 -3.53 20.88 22.15
CA SER A 223 -4.67 20.52 23.03
C SER A 223 -5.86 19.91 22.31
N ASP A 224 -5.95 20.08 20.98
CA ASP A 224 -7.10 19.62 20.20
C ASP A 224 -7.10 18.09 20.04
N LYS A 225 -8.30 17.52 19.90
CA LYS A 225 -8.45 16.10 19.57
C LYS A 225 -8.19 15.87 18.08
N ILE A 226 -7.59 14.73 17.73
CA ILE A 226 -7.23 14.41 16.33
C ILE A 226 -8.43 13.91 15.50
N ARG A 227 -9.62 13.78 16.08
CA ARG A 227 -10.83 13.28 15.40
C ARG A 227 -11.08 13.90 14.02
N PRO A 228 -10.93 15.22 13.79
CA PRO A 228 -11.12 15.82 12.48
C PRO A 228 -10.15 15.28 11.41
N LEU A 229 -8.92 14.90 11.80
CA LEU A 229 -7.92 14.37 10.89
C LEU A 229 -8.24 12.95 10.41
N LEU A 230 -9.04 12.21 11.16
CA LEU A 230 -9.32 10.80 10.85
C LEU A 230 -10.37 10.64 9.74
N LYS A 231 -11.17 11.66 9.46
CA LYS A 231 -12.24 11.61 8.46
C LYS A 231 -11.73 11.24 7.05
N PRO A 232 -10.65 11.84 6.53
CA PRO A 232 -10.10 11.48 5.22
C PRO A 232 -9.21 10.22 5.25
N MET A 233 -9.01 9.59 6.39
CA MET A 233 -8.13 8.43 6.53
C MET A 233 -8.87 7.14 6.15
N THR A 234 -8.11 6.10 5.80
CA THR A 234 -8.65 4.81 5.38
C THR A 234 -8.56 3.80 6.54
N ALA A 235 -9.60 3.00 6.72
CA ALA A 235 -9.54 1.75 7.47
C ALA A 235 -9.63 0.60 6.45
N SER A 236 -8.70 -0.35 6.54
CA SER A 236 -8.60 -1.43 5.57
C SER A 236 -8.95 -2.76 6.19
N PHE A 237 -9.47 -3.67 5.38
CA PHE A 237 -9.46 -5.09 5.71
C PHE A 237 -8.71 -5.87 4.63
N GLY A 238 -8.06 -6.95 5.03
CA GLY A 238 -7.34 -7.86 4.14
C GLY A 238 -8.16 -9.10 3.86
N ILE A 239 -7.88 -9.71 2.71
CA ILE A 239 -8.43 -11.01 2.32
C ILE A 239 -7.27 -12.00 2.30
N THR A 240 -7.38 -13.09 3.04
CA THR A 240 -6.30 -14.06 3.21
C THR A 240 -6.75 -15.45 2.76
N ALA A 241 -5.83 -16.15 2.08
CA ALA A 241 -5.96 -17.56 1.74
C ALA A 241 -7.12 -17.87 0.77
N LEU A 242 -7.16 -17.12 -0.33
CA LEU A 242 -8.20 -17.26 -1.35
C LEU A 242 -8.07 -18.59 -2.11
N ASN A 243 -6.84 -19.05 -2.36
CA ASN A 243 -6.61 -20.36 -2.97
C ASN A 243 -7.11 -21.50 -2.08
N GLU A 244 -6.77 -21.43 -0.80
CA GLU A 244 -7.19 -22.43 0.21
C GLU A 244 -8.71 -22.40 0.43
N LEU A 245 -9.35 -21.24 0.27
CA LEU A 245 -10.82 -21.17 0.23
C LEU A 245 -11.38 -22.00 -0.91
N GLN A 246 -10.83 -21.84 -2.12
CA GLN A 246 -11.28 -22.60 -3.30
C GLN A 246 -11.01 -24.09 -3.15
N GLU A 247 -9.81 -24.46 -2.70
CA GLU A 247 -9.46 -25.86 -2.44
C GLU A 247 -10.36 -26.51 -1.37
N LEU A 248 -10.64 -25.79 -0.29
CA LEU A 248 -11.55 -26.27 0.75
C LEU A 248 -12.99 -26.40 0.24
N TYR A 249 -13.39 -25.55 -0.71
CA TYR A 249 -14.74 -25.56 -1.27
C TYR A 249 -14.98 -26.79 -2.15
N ASN A 250 -14.13 -27.08 -3.11
CA ASN A 250 -14.33 -28.11 -4.12
C ASN A 250 -13.11 -28.99 -4.46
N GLY A 251 -12.00 -28.84 -3.73
CA GLY A 251 -10.78 -29.64 -3.94
C GLY A 251 -9.90 -29.16 -5.10
N LYS A 252 -10.20 -28.02 -5.73
CA LYS A 252 -9.45 -27.46 -6.85
C LYS A 252 -8.76 -26.16 -6.46
N SER A 253 -7.57 -25.93 -7.01
CA SER A 253 -6.85 -24.66 -6.86
C SER A 253 -7.49 -23.52 -7.67
N LEU A 254 -7.08 -22.27 -7.43
CA LEU A 254 -7.51 -21.11 -8.22
C LEU A 254 -7.14 -21.24 -9.72
N VAL A 255 -6.08 -21.99 -10.03
CA VAL A 255 -5.65 -22.21 -11.42
C VAL A 255 -6.59 -23.19 -12.15
N GLU A 256 -7.14 -24.16 -11.43
CA GLU A 256 -8.02 -25.19 -11.99
C GLU A 256 -9.49 -24.75 -12.03
N ASP A 257 -9.92 -24.01 -10.98
CA ASP A 257 -11.29 -23.47 -10.87
C ASP A 257 -11.31 -22.37 -9.82
N GLY A 258 -11.38 -21.13 -10.24
CA GLY A 258 -11.40 -19.97 -9.33
C GLY A 258 -12.79 -19.33 -9.16
N GLN A 259 -13.87 -19.95 -9.63
CA GLN A 259 -15.17 -19.30 -9.70
C GLN A 259 -15.73 -18.94 -8.33
N PHE A 260 -15.71 -19.86 -7.37
CA PHE A 260 -16.21 -19.58 -6.02
C PHE A 260 -15.41 -18.47 -5.30
N ALA A 261 -14.09 -18.50 -5.47
CA ALA A 261 -13.23 -17.45 -4.93
C ALA A 261 -13.53 -16.09 -5.55
N LEU A 262 -13.73 -16.03 -6.88
CA LEU A 262 -14.08 -14.81 -7.59
C LEU A 262 -15.45 -14.27 -7.17
N ASP A 263 -16.44 -15.14 -7.00
CA ASP A 263 -17.79 -14.74 -6.57
C ASP A 263 -17.76 -14.24 -5.12
N THR A 264 -16.95 -14.86 -4.26
CA THR A 264 -16.70 -14.36 -2.89
C THR A 264 -16.09 -12.96 -2.90
N LEU A 265 -15.08 -12.70 -3.78
CA LEU A 265 -14.49 -11.35 -3.91
C LEU A 265 -15.47 -10.31 -4.42
N LYS A 266 -16.37 -10.69 -5.31
CA LYS A 266 -17.42 -9.77 -5.81
C LYS A 266 -18.48 -9.49 -4.75
N TYR A 267 -18.73 -10.45 -3.87
CA TYR A 267 -19.68 -10.31 -2.77
C TYR A 267 -19.17 -9.37 -1.67
N ILE A 268 -17.90 -9.44 -1.32
CA ILE A 268 -17.24 -8.57 -0.34
C ILE A 268 -17.17 -7.13 -0.84
#